data_adc13bde7a3a7086ba1961b848035021
#
_entry.id   adc13bde7a3a7086ba1961b848035021
#
_cell.length_a   1.000
_cell.length_b   1.000
_cell.length_c   1.000
_cell.angle_alpha   90.00
_cell.angle_beta   90.00
_cell.angle_gamma   90.00
#
_symmetry.space_group_name_H-M   'P 1'
#
loop_
_entity.id
_entity.type
_entity.pdbx_description
1 polymer ?
#
loop_
_entity_poly.entity_id
_entity_poly.type
_entity_poly.pdbx_seq_one_letter_code
_entity_poly.pdbx_strand_id
1 'polypeptide(L)'
;FNTTLDHLYGALKEIGFDDVIEVALGADETTRRESHELIEKLEEGQPFMTTSCCPSYIQLVKKHIPEMEKYVSTTLSPMRYTAEIAKEKYPDCKTVFIGPCIAKRKEAEYSENVDYVMTFEELGSILDGMEINLEQVAPFQIDKEAYLSSHGYGSTGGVTKAVVEHLGGPEVNALLLSNLNKKNIGLLRAYAKSGKCPNQFIEVMACENGCISGPVTRIDKATAAKVYTKELARMATERAKK
;
A
#
# COMPACT_ATOMS: atom_id res chain seq x y z
N PHE A 1 1.28 -6.14 -16.41
CA PHE A 1 2.49 -6.39 -17.23
C PHE A 1 2.82 -7.88 -17.20
N ASN A 2 3.07 -8.48 -18.34
CA ASN A 2 3.40 -9.91 -18.44
C ASN A 2 4.93 -10.07 -18.49
N THR A 3 5.61 -9.78 -17.37
CA THR A 3 7.06 -9.81 -17.27
C THR A 3 7.49 -10.03 -15.82
N THR A 4 8.79 -10.21 -15.56
CA THR A 4 9.34 -10.23 -14.20
C THR A 4 9.49 -8.82 -13.64
N LEU A 5 9.62 -8.69 -12.31
CA LEU A 5 9.86 -7.40 -11.68
C LEU A 5 11.17 -6.76 -12.18
N ASP A 6 12.24 -7.55 -12.30
CA ASP A 6 13.55 -7.05 -12.75
C ASP A 6 13.49 -6.46 -14.18
N HIS A 7 12.74 -7.07 -15.10
CA HIS A 7 12.53 -6.51 -16.44
C HIS A 7 11.63 -5.27 -16.40
N LEU A 8 10.61 -5.23 -15.53
CA LEU A 8 9.81 -4.03 -15.36
C LEU A 8 10.65 -2.87 -14.81
N TYR A 9 11.53 -3.13 -13.84
CA TYR A 9 12.47 -2.13 -13.33
C TYR A 9 13.46 -1.67 -14.39
N GLY A 10 13.96 -2.59 -15.23
CA GLY A 10 14.78 -2.25 -16.40
C GLY A 10 14.05 -1.34 -17.38
N ALA A 11 12.76 -1.60 -17.65
CA ALA A 11 11.96 -0.73 -18.50
C ALA A 11 11.79 0.68 -17.91
N LEU A 12 11.64 0.81 -16.58
CA LEU A 12 11.65 2.11 -15.93
C LEU A 12 12.98 2.86 -16.13
N LYS A 13 14.11 2.13 -16.11
CA LYS A 13 15.42 2.72 -16.45
C LYS A 13 15.47 3.21 -17.91
N GLU A 14 14.94 2.44 -18.87
CA GLU A 14 14.91 2.82 -20.28
C GLU A 14 14.05 4.06 -20.54
N ILE A 15 12.95 4.26 -19.82
CA ILE A 15 12.11 5.47 -19.95
C ILE A 15 12.69 6.68 -19.21
N GLY A 16 13.85 6.54 -18.55
CA GLY A 16 14.62 7.65 -17.99
C GLY A 16 14.57 7.81 -16.48
N PHE A 17 14.07 6.84 -15.71
CA PHE A 17 14.21 6.87 -14.25
C PHE A 17 15.65 6.54 -13.83
N ASP A 18 16.22 7.36 -12.93
CA ASP A 18 17.57 7.17 -12.41
C ASP A 18 17.67 6.02 -11.39
N ASP A 19 16.58 5.73 -10.68
CA ASP A 19 16.51 4.61 -9.73
C ASP A 19 15.07 4.13 -9.55
N VAL A 20 14.92 2.92 -9.01
CA VAL A 20 13.64 2.29 -8.70
C VAL A 20 13.68 1.77 -7.26
N ILE A 21 12.71 2.20 -6.45
CA ILE A 21 12.58 1.81 -5.05
C ILE A 21 11.20 1.15 -4.86
N GLU A 22 11.18 -0.06 -4.32
CA GLU A 22 9.91 -0.74 -4.03
C GLU A 22 9.15 -0.03 -2.91
N VAL A 23 7.87 0.21 -3.13
CA VAL A 23 6.96 0.80 -2.12
C VAL A 23 6.82 -0.11 -0.89
N ALA A 24 7.16 -1.37 -1.01
CA ALA A 24 7.22 -2.31 0.11
C ALA A 24 8.22 -1.88 1.19
N LEU A 25 9.30 -1.15 0.86
CA LEU A 25 10.20 -0.56 1.86
C LEU A 25 9.51 0.49 2.74
N GLY A 26 8.67 1.32 2.15
CA GLY A 26 7.82 2.24 2.92
C GLY A 26 6.74 1.50 3.71
N ALA A 27 6.29 0.32 3.24
CA ALA A 27 5.37 -0.52 3.99
C ALA A 27 6.04 -1.15 5.23
N ASP A 28 7.34 -1.45 5.20
CA ASP A 28 8.11 -1.84 6.39
C ASP A 28 8.02 -0.75 7.48
N GLU A 29 8.24 0.50 7.09
CA GLU A 29 8.18 1.63 8.02
C GLU A 29 6.75 1.91 8.48
N THR A 30 5.75 1.83 7.58
CA THR A 30 4.34 1.91 7.97
C THR A 30 3.99 0.84 9.00
N THR A 31 4.36 -0.41 8.75
CA THR A 31 4.12 -1.54 9.67
C THR A 31 4.71 -1.25 11.04
N ARG A 32 5.97 -0.87 11.09
CA ARG A 32 6.69 -0.61 12.34
C ARG A 32 6.00 0.47 13.16
N ARG A 33 5.65 1.61 12.54
CA ARG A 33 5.02 2.73 13.22
C ARG A 33 3.56 2.46 13.58
N GLU A 34 2.79 1.88 12.67
CA GLU A 34 1.37 1.59 12.89
C GLU A 34 1.19 0.53 13.98
N SER A 35 2.09 -0.46 14.05
CA SER A 35 2.12 -1.45 15.13
C SER A 35 2.37 -0.81 16.49
N HIS A 36 3.33 0.10 16.58
CA HIS A 36 3.64 0.81 17.81
C HIS A 36 2.48 1.72 18.24
N GLU A 37 1.96 2.52 17.31
CA GLU A 37 0.80 3.39 17.55
C GLU A 37 -0.44 2.61 18.00
N LEU A 38 -0.68 1.41 17.43
CA LEU A 38 -1.78 0.54 17.85
C LEU A 38 -1.67 0.17 19.33
N ILE A 39 -0.50 -0.30 19.76
CA ILE A 39 -0.29 -0.68 21.17
C ILE A 39 -0.46 0.53 22.10
N GLU A 40 0.19 1.65 21.79
CA GLU A 40 0.07 2.88 22.60
C GLU A 40 -1.39 3.31 22.76
N LYS A 41 -2.15 3.37 21.67
CA LYS A 41 -3.56 3.78 21.71
C LYS A 41 -4.42 2.80 22.52
N LEU A 42 -4.17 1.51 22.44
CA LEU A 42 -4.89 0.52 23.24
C LEU A 42 -4.54 0.64 24.72
N GLU A 43 -3.29 0.88 25.08
CA GLU A 43 -2.85 1.12 26.47
C GLU A 43 -3.43 2.40 27.05
N GLU A 44 -3.63 3.46 26.23
CA GLU A 44 -4.32 4.68 26.60
C GLU A 44 -5.84 4.50 26.74
N GLY A 45 -6.37 3.30 26.48
CA GLY A 45 -7.78 2.96 26.60
C GLY A 45 -8.62 3.28 25.36
N GLN A 46 -7.99 3.58 24.20
CA GLN A 46 -8.72 3.71 22.95
C GLN A 46 -9.26 2.32 22.54
N PRO A 47 -10.57 2.17 22.23
CA PRO A 47 -11.17 0.87 22.05
C PRO A 47 -10.74 0.16 20.76
N PHE A 48 -10.32 0.91 19.73
CA PHE A 48 -9.86 0.38 18.44
C PHE A 48 -9.10 1.45 17.66
N MET A 49 -8.32 1.01 16.66
CA MET A 49 -7.68 1.85 15.68
C MET A 49 -7.98 1.34 14.26
N THR A 50 -8.07 2.24 13.29
CA THR A 50 -8.17 1.90 11.86
C THR A 50 -6.90 2.28 11.12
N THR A 51 -6.59 1.56 10.02
CA THR A 51 -5.44 1.89 9.17
C THR A 51 -5.60 3.25 8.48
N SER A 52 -4.48 3.85 8.07
CA SER A 52 -4.43 5.16 7.38
C SER A 52 -3.99 5.07 5.92
N CYS A 53 -3.47 3.93 5.45
CA CYS A 53 -2.78 3.81 4.17
C CYS A 53 -3.67 3.97 2.92
N CYS A 54 -5.01 3.87 3.04
CA CYS A 54 -5.95 4.02 1.93
C CYS A 54 -6.46 5.48 1.81
N PRO A 55 -6.01 6.28 0.82
CA PRO A 55 -6.42 7.68 0.70
C PRO A 55 -7.90 7.87 0.43
N SER A 56 -8.57 6.93 -0.24
CA SER A 56 -10.02 6.99 -0.41
C SER A 56 -10.77 6.85 0.91
N TYR A 57 -10.29 5.99 1.81
CA TYR A 57 -10.83 5.88 3.15
C TYR A 57 -10.61 7.16 3.95
N ILE A 58 -9.42 7.73 3.92
CA ILE A 58 -9.13 9.00 4.59
C ILE A 58 -10.05 10.13 4.09
N GLN A 59 -10.30 10.21 2.77
CA GLN A 59 -11.24 11.19 2.23
C GLN A 59 -12.69 10.91 2.65
N LEU A 60 -13.10 9.65 2.77
CA LEU A 60 -14.41 9.28 3.31
C LEU A 60 -14.56 9.75 4.76
N VAL A 61 -13.55 9.53 5.59
CA VAL A 61 -13.54 9.96 7.00
C VAL A 61 -13.67 11.48 7.07
N LYS A 62 -12.78 12.22 6.44
CA LYS A 62 -12.75 13.69 6.48
C LYS A 62 -14.07 14.34 6.01
N LYS A 63 -14.71 13.77 4.98
CA LYS A 63 -15.90 14.38 4.37
C LYS A 63 -17.22 13.89 4.93
N HIS A 64 -17.28 12.66 5.42
CA HIS A 64 -18.56 11.99 5.68
C HIS A 64 -18.66 11.26 7.02
N ILE A 65 -17.55 11.05 7.73
CA ILE A 65 -17.52 10.39 9.03
C ILE A 65 -16.45 11.04 9.91
N PRO A 66 -16.51 12.37 10.19
CA PRO A 66 -15.45 13.05 10.91
C PRO A 66 -15.23 12.51 12.33
N GLU A 67 -16.25 11.91 12.95
CA GLU A 67 -16.12 11.28 14.27
C GLU A 67 -15.19 10.05 14.27
N MET A 68 -14.89 9.48 13.09
CA MET A 68 -13.93 8.39 12.93
C MET A 68 -12.48 8.88 13.02
N GLU A 69 -12.20 10.15 12.75
CA GLU A 69 -10.84 10.67 12.57
C GLU A 69 -9.93 10.34 13.76
N LYS A 70 -10.42 10.43 14.98
CA LYS A 70 -9.67 10.10 16.21
C LYS A 70 -9.25 8.63 16.33
N TYR A 71 -9.89 7.74 15.57
CA TYR A 71 -9.58 6.32 15.54
C TYR A 71 -8.69 5.92 14.36
N VAL A 72 -8.45 6.82 13.42
CA VAL A 72 -7.56 6.57 12.29
C VAL A 72 -6.11 6.67 12.76
N SER A 73 -5.27 5.73 12.32
CA SER A 73 -3.83 5.82 12.53
C SER A 73 -3.27 7.13 11.95
N THR A 74 -2.32 7.72 12.65
CA THR A 74 -1.60 8.92 12.20
C THR A 74 -0.40 8.59 11.30
N THR A 75 -0.09 7.30 11.18
CA THR A 75 1.04 6.79 10.42
C THR A 75 0.88 7.11 8.93
N LEU A 76 1.98 7.50 8.29
CA LEU A 76 2.01 7.77 6.86
C LEU A 76 1.85 6.48 6.05
N SER A 77 1.35 6.62 4.82
CA SER A 77 1.23 5.48 3.91
C SER A 77 2.58 5.02 3.37
N PRO A 78 2.68 3.77 2.87
CA PRO A 78 3.90 3.27 2.22
C PRO A 78 4.44 4.18 1.12
N MET A 79 3.58 4.80 0.31
CA MET A 79 3.97 5.76 -0.71
C MET A 79 4.77 6.92 -0.13
N ARG A 80 4.30 7.51 0.97
CA ARG A 80 4.93 8.69 1.59
C ARG A 80 6.25 8.32 2.24
N TYR A 81 6.32 7.20 2.98
CA TYR A 81 7.59 6.74 3.57
C TYR A 81 8.61 6.34 2.51
N THR A 82 8.19 5.71 1.40
CA THR A 82 9.12 5.40 0.31
C THR A 82 9.66 6.68 -0.34
N ALA A 83 8.83 7.72 -0.47
CA ALA A 83 9.28 9.00 -0.97
C ALA A 83 10.27 9.69 -0.01
N GLU A 84 10.08 9.58 1.30
CA GLU A 84 11.07 10.02 2.31
C GLU A 84 12.41 9.27 2.13
N ILE A 85 12.38 7.94 2.02
CA ILE A 85 13.56 7.10 1.75
C ILE A 85 14.26 7.54 0.46
N ALA A 86 13.49 7.84 -0.60
CA ALA A 86 14.06 8.34 -1.86
C ALA A 86 14.75 9.68 -1.70
N LYS A 87 14.15 10.64 -0.99
CA LYS A 87 14.71 11.96 -0.73
C LYS A 87 15.92 11.91 0.21
N GLU A 88 15.94 10.98 1.17
CA GLU A 88 17.12 10.74 2.01
C GLU A 88 18.31 10.21 1.19
N LYS A 89 18.02 9.26 0.27
CA LYS A 89 19.04 8.69 -0.62
C LYS A 89 19.52 9.71 -1.69
N TYR A 90 18.59 10.51 -2.21
CA TYR A 90 18.79 11.45 -3.29
C TYR A 90 18.07 12.77 -2.99
N PRO A 91 18.68 13.72 -2.24
CA PRO A 91 17.99 14.93 -1.74
C PRO A 91 17.32 15.79 -2.82
N ASP A 92 17.92 15.87 -4.01
CA ASP A 92 17.42 16.70 -5.12
C ASP A 92 16.57 15.93 -6.13
N CYS A 93 16.26 14.64 -5.87
CA CYS A 93 15.51 13.84 -6.83
C CYS A 93 14.06 14.31 -6.98
N LYS A 94 13.46 13.98 -8.13
CA LYS A 94 12.01 13.99 -8.32
C LYS A 94 11.47 12.59 -8.10
N THR A 95 10.45 12.48 -7.26
CA THR A 95 9.82 11.19 -6.95
C THR A 95 8.55 11.00 -7.75
N VAL A 96 8.39 9.83 -8.32
CA VAL A 96 7.18 9.43 -9.06
C VAL A 96 6.65 8.14 -8.45
N PHE A 97 5.53 8.20 -7.75
CA PHE A 97 4.84 6.98 -7.33
C PHE A 97 4.11 6.35 -8.51
N ILE A 98 4.36 5.07 -8.76
CA ILE A 98 3.68 4.30 -9.81
C ILE A 98 2.83 3.20 -9.16
N GLY A 99 1.52 3.20 -9.44
CA GLY A 99 0.65 2.24 -8.79
C GLY A 99 -0.80 2.16 -9.31
N PRO A 100 -1.61 1.28 -8.72
CA PRO A 100 -2.97 0.98 -9.21
C PRO A 100 -4.05 1.94 -8.69
N CYS A 101 -3.68 3.07 -8.05
CA CYS A 101 -4.61 3.88 -7.27
C CYS A 101 -4.63 5.35 -7.70
N ILE A 102 -5.74 5.78 -8.29
CA ILE A 102 -5.94 7.19 -8.67
C ILE A 102 -6.04 8.14 -7.45
N ALA A 103 -6.53 7.66 -6.30
CA ALA A 103 -6.68 8.47 -5.10
C ALA A 103 -5.32 8.87 -4.46
N LYS A 104 -4.24 8.19 -4.83
CA LYS A 104 -2.87 8.56 -4.43
C LYS A 104 -2.45 9.94 -4.96
N ARG A 105 -3.06 10.42 -6.06
CA ARG A 105 -2.88 11.81 -6.53
C ARG A 105 -3.32 12.83 -5.49
N LYS A 106 -4.48 12.57 -4.85
CA LYS A 106 -4.98 13.46 -3.80
C LYS A 106 -4.12 13.39 -2.54
N GLU A 107 -3.59 12.23 -2.21
CA GLU A 107 -2.67 12.08 -1.08
C GLU A 107 -1.33 12.79 -1.33
N ALA A 108 -0.81 12.75 -2.55
CA ALA A 108 0.43 13.44 -2.92
C ALA A 108 0.36 14.96 -2.70
N GLU A 109 -0.81 15.59 -2.87
CA GLU A 109 -1.01 17.02 -2.60
C GLU A 109 -0.68 17.44 -1.15
N TYR A 110 -0.67 16.48 -0.22
CA TYR A 110 -0.35 16.68 1.19
C TYR A 110 1.03 16.13 1.57
N SER A 111 1.88 15.82 0.59
CA SER A 111 3.22 15.30 0.81
C SER A 111 4.25 16.17 0.12
N GLU A 112 5.24 16.64 0.87
CA GLU A 112 6.35 17.42 0.33
C GLU A 112 7.35 16.54 -0.45
N ASN A 113 7.32 15.21 -0.21
CA ASN A 113 8.29 14.27 -0.76
C ASN A 113 7.78 13.52 -2.00
N VAL A 114 6.46 13.57 -2.30
CA VAL A 114 5.88 12.93 -3.49
C VAL A 114 5.62 13.98 -4.56
N ASP A 115 6.47 14.05 -5.58
CA ASP A 115 6.34 15.05 -6.64
C ASP A 115 5.23 14.67 -7.65
N TYR A 116 5.16 13.39 -8.04
CA TYR A 116 4.22 12.91 -9.06
C TYR A 116 3.59 11.57 -8.72
N VAL A 117 2.42 11.30 -9.27
CA VAL A 117 1.72 10.01 -9.20
C VAL A 117 1.33 9.57 -10.60
N MET A 118 1.81 8.42 -11.01
CA MET A 118 1.51 7.75 -12.28
C MET A 118 0.72 6.46 -12.02
N THR A 119 -0.25 6.18 -12.84
CA THR A 119 -1.02 4.93 -12.77
C THR A 119 -0.37 3.83 -13.61
N PHE A 120 -0.74 2.56 -13.34
CA PHE A 120 -0.29 1.46 -14.19
C PHE A 120 -0.81 1.56 -15.63
N GLU A 121 -1.97 2.16 -15.86
CA GLU A 121 -2.47 2.42 -17.21
C GLU A 121 -1.61 3.46 -17.94
N GLU A 122 -1.23 4.54 -17.26
CA GLU A 122 -0.35 5.57 -17.82
C GLU A 122 1.05 5.02 -18.11
N LEU A 123 1.64 4.26 -17.17
CA LEU A 123 2.92 3.59 -17.41
C LEU A 123 2.82 2.68 -18.64
N GLY A 124 1.76 1.87 -18.73
CA GLY A 124 1.57 1.01 -19.88
C GLY A 124 1.49 1.77 -21.19
N SER A 125 0.77 2.91 -21.20
CA SER A 125 0.67 3.75 -22.41
C SER A 125 2.02 4.37 -22.79
N ILE A 126 2.87 4.71 -21.82
CA ILE A 126 4.23 5.20 -22.08
C ILE A 126 5.08 4.09 -22.69
N LEU A 127 5.07 2.88 -22.09
CA LEU A 127 5.83 1.74 -22.60
C LEU A 127 5.41 1.37 -24.03
N ASP A 128 4.10 1.34 -24.29
CA ASP A 128 3.53 1.07 -25.61
C ASP A 128 3.93 2.17 -26.63
N GLY A 129 3.83 3.45 -26.23
CA GLY A 129 4.18 4.60 -27.08
C GLY A 129 5.67 4.74 -27.40
N MET A 130 6.53 4.23 -26.51
CA MET A 130 8.00 4.16 -26.72
C MET A 130 8.44 2.83 -27.35
N GLU A 131 7.49 1.95 -27.70
CA GLU A 131 7.75 0.63 -28.30
C GLU A 131 8.70 -0.24 -27.44
N ILE A 132 8.66 -0.09 -26.11
CA ILE A 132 9.50 -0.86 -25.18
C ILE A 132 8.98 -2.29 -25.05
N ASN A 133 9.78 -3.24 -25.52
CA ASN A 133 9.49 -4.66 -25.39
C ASN A 133 10.04 -5.21 -24.06
N LEU A 134 9.14 -5.43 -23.08
CA LEU A 134 9.50 -5.89 -21.74
C LEU A 134 10.24 -7.25 -21.69
N GLU A 135 10.15 -8.08 -22.73
CA GLU A 135 10.88 -9.34 -22.81
C GLU A 135 12.35 -9.16 -23.24
N GLN A 136 12.67 -8.00 -23.85
CA GLN A 136 13.99 -7.70 -24.38
C GLN A 136 14.77 -6.67 -23.54
N VAL A 137 14.11 -6.02 -22.60
CA VAL A 137 14.74 -5.08 -21.69
C VAL A 137 15.78 -5.77 -20.81
N ALA A 138 16.92 -5.14 -20.59
CA ALA A 138 17.90 -5.62 -19.62
C ALA A 138 17.30 -5.58 -18.20
N PRO A 139 17.38 -6.67 -17.42
CA PRO A 139 16.87 -6.68 -16.06
C PRO A 139 17.67 -5.70 -15.17
N PHE A 140 16.96 -5.00 -14.30
CA PHE A 140 17.55 -4.14 -13.27
C PHE A 140 17.20 -4.69 -11.89
N GLN A 141 18.21 -4.82 -11.03
CA GLN A 141 18.02 -5.27 -9.67
C GLN A 141 18.03 -4.09 -8.69
N ILE A 142 17.11 -4.09 -7.76
CA ILE A 142 17.04 -3.07 -6.71
C ILE A 142 18.06 -3.33 -5.60
N ASP A 143 18.53 -2.27 -4.96
CA ASP A 143 19.58 -2.35 -3.93
C ASP A 143 19.11 -2.99 -2.61
N LYS A 144 17.83 -2.86 -2.27
CA LYS A 144 17.30 -3.28 -0.97
C LYS A 144 15.94 -3.94 -1.12
N GLU A 145 15.81 -5.13 -0.52
CA GLU A 145 14.54 -5.86 -0.45
C GLU A 145 13.79 -5.53 0.85
N ALA A 146 12.47 -5.29 0.75
CA ALA A 146 11.57 -5.15 1.90
C ALA A 146 11.24 -6.50 2.55
N TYR A 147 10.64 -6.50 3.73
CA TYR A 147 10.10 -7.73 4.33
C TYR A 147 9.03 -8.37 3.44
N LEU A 148 8.91 -9.70 3.51
CA LEU A 148 7.93 -10.42 2.68
C LEU A 148 6.49 -10.01 2.99
N SER A 149 6.16 -9.81 4.27
CA SER A 149 4.83 -9.34 4.70
C SER A 149 4.46 -8.00 4.10
N SER A 150 5.42 -7.10 3.92
CA SER A 150 5.20 -5.77 3.34
C SER A 150 4.87 -5.81 1.85
N HIS A 151 5.36 -6.81 1.12
CA HIS A 151 4.89 -7.08 -0.24
C HIS A 151 3.41 -7.51 -0.29
N GLY A 152 2.84 -7.96 0.83
CA GLY A 152 1.43 -8.32 0.96
C GLY A 152 0.46 -7.14 1.05
N TYR A 153 0.92 -5.92 1.30
CA TYR A 153 0.10 -4.72 1.56
C TYR A 153 -0.95 -4.41 0.49
N GLY A 154 -0.69 -4.79 -0.74
CA GLY A 154 -1.61 -4.56 -1.87
C GLY A 154 -2.91 -5.36 -1.80
N SER A 155 -3.00 -6.40 -0.99
CA SER A 155 -4.18 -7.25 -0.83
C SER A 155 -4.89 -7.02 0.50
N THR A 156 -6.20 -7.29 0.55
CA THR A 156 -6.96 -7.28 1.80
C THR A 156 -6.37 -8.27 2.80
N GLY A 157 -6.15 -7.83 4.03
CA GLY A 157 -5.51 -8.58 5.10
C GLY A 157 -3.98 -8.47 5.11
N GLY A 158 -3.38 -7.85 4.09
CA GLY A 158 -1.93 -7.74 4.00
C GLY A 158 -1.33 -6.79 5.03
N VAL A 159 -1.99 -5.66 5.30
CA VAL A 159 -1.57 -4.73 6.36
C VAL A 159 -1.69 -5.40 7.73
N THR A 160 -2.84 -5.99 8.01
CA THR A 160 -3.08 -6.72 9.26
C THR A 160 -2.05 -7.81 9.49
N LYS A 161 -1.77 -8.61 8.45
CA LYS A 161 -0.76 -9.66 8.55
C LYS A 161 0.62 -9.10 8.90
N ALA A 162 1.04 -8.03 8.24
CA ALA A 162 2.35 -7.41 8.51
C ALA A 162 2.42 -6.84 9.94
N VAL A 163 1.35 -6.16 10.41
CA VAL A 163 1.27 -5.63 11.78
C VAL A 163 1.35 -6.75 12.81
N VAL A 164 0.57 -7.83 12.64
CA VAL A 164 0.58 -8.98 13.56
C VAL A 164 1.93 -9.70 13.58
N GLU A 165 2.55 -9.91 12.42
CA GLU A 165 3.90 -10.48 12.33
C GLU A 165 4.94 -9.60 13.04
N HIS A 166 4.86 -8.27 12.86
CA HIS A 166 5.79 -7.32 13.49
C HIS A 166 5.67 -7.32 15.02
N LEU A 167 4.44 -7.42 15.54
CA LEU A 167 4.18 -7.49 16.98
C LEU A 167 4.62 -8.82 17.62
N GLY A 168 5.08 -9.80 16.84
CA GLY A 168 5.54 -11.10 17.35
C GLY A 168 4.40 -12.03 17.74
N GLY A 169 3.21 -11.79 17.19
CA GLY A 169 2.04 -12.66 17.33
C GLY A 169 1.14 -12.44 18.54
N PRO A 170 1.03 -11.23 19.14
CA PRO A 170 -0.06 -11.01 20.08
C PRO A 170 -1.38 -11.19 19.34
N GLU A 171 -2.38 -11.69 20.06
CA GLU A 171 -3.74 -11.82 19.52
C GLU A 171 -4.37 -10.43 19.31
N VAL A 172 -4.00 -9.76 18.22
CA VAL A 172 -4.71 -8.57 17.77
C VAL A 172 -5.99 -9.02 17.08
N ASN A 173 -7.12 -8.77 17.73
CA ASN A 173 -8.42 -9.02 17.12
C ASN A 173 -8.68 -8.00 16.02
N ALA A 174 -8.54 -8.41 14.77
CA ALA A 174 -8.64 -7.54 13.60
C ALA A 174 -9.92 -7.75 12.79
N LEU A 175 -10.41 -6.67 12.18
CA LEU A 175 -11.50 -6.68 11.21
C LEU A 175 -10.98 -6.18 9.86
N LEU A 176 -11.29 -6.91 8.79
CA LEU A 176 -10.94 -6.55 7.43
C LEU A 176 -12.15 -5.96 6.71
N LEU A 177 -12.09 -4.70 6.34
CA LEU A 177 -13.12 -4.00 5.57
C LEU A 177 -12.55 -3.60 4.21
N SER A 178 -12.75 -4.47 3.22
CA SER A 178 -12.51 -4.13 1.81
C SER A 178 -13.82 -3.83 1.09
N ASN A 179 -13.76 -3.04 0.00
CA ASN A 179 -14.93 -2.56 -0.71
C ASN A 179 -15.81 -1.64 0.16
N LEU A 180 -15.59 -0.34 0.10
CA LEU A 180 -16.36 0.68 0.83
C LEU A 180 -17.77 0.86 0.25
N ASN A 181 -18.56 -0.21 0.28
CA ASN A 181 -19.99 -0.21 -0.05
C ASN A 181 -20.85 0.38 1.09
N LYS A 182 -22.16 0.53 0.85
CA LYS A 182 -23.10 1.10 1.85
C LYS A 182 -23.06 0.37 3.20
N LYS A 183 -22.90 -0.97 3.20
CA LYS A 183 -22.84 -1.78 4.43
C LYS A 183 -21.58 -1.43 5.24
N ASN A 184 -20.43 -1.47 4.62
CA ASN A 184 -19.15 -1.20 5.29
C ASN A 184 -19.04 0.26 5.75
N ILE A 185 -19.52 1.22 4.96
CA ILE A 185 -19.61 2.62 5.38
C ILE A 185 -20.57 2.79 6.56
N GLY A 186 -21.71 2.09 6.55
CA GLY A 186 -22.66 2.09 7.66
C GLY A 186 -22.05 1.52 8.95
N LEU A 187 -21.24 0.48 8.85
CA LEU A 187 -20.52 -0.12 9.96
C LEU A 187 -19.49 0.84 10.56
N LEU A 188 -18.68 1.47 9.72
CA LEU A 188 -17.70 2.49 10.16
C LEU A 188 -18.39 3.66 10.87
N ARG A 189 -19.53 4.14 10.36
CA ARG A 189 -20.33 5.18 11.03
C ARG A 189 -20.85 4.74 12.40
N ALA A 190 -21.32 3.50 12.51
CA ALA A 190 -21.81 2.95 13.78
C ALA A 190 -20.69 2.89 14.82
N TYR A 191 -19.49 2.42 14.44
CA TYR A 191 -18.32 2.38 15.33
C TYR A 191 -17.86 3.79 15.74
N ALA A 192 -17.78 4.71 14.77
CA ALA A 192 -17.41 6.10 15.05
C ALA A 192 -18.34 6.75 16.06
N LYS A 193 -19.68 6.58 15.86
CA LYS A 193 -20.71 7.19 16.71
C LYS A 193 -20.76 6.56 18.10
N SER A 194 -20.66 5.22 18.19
CA SER A 194 -20.74 4.52 19.47
C SER A 194 -19.45 4.55 20.27
N GLY A 195 -18.31 4.75 19.62
CA GLY A 195 -16.99 4.55 20.20
C GLY A 195 -16.70 3.11 20.61
N LYS A 196 -17.44 2.13 20.05
CA LYS A 196 -17.33 0.72 20.39
C LYS A 196 -17.14 -0.11 19.13
N CYS A 197 -16.14 -0.97 19.14
CA CYS A 197 -15.87 -1.98 18.12
C CYS A 197 -15.49 -3.28 18.81
N PRO A 198 -15.95 -4.46 18.33
CA PRO A 198 -15.53 -5.74 18.88
C PRO A 198 -14.07 -6.09 18.53
N ASN A 199 -13.48 -5.36 17.59
CA ASN A 199 -12.13 -5.57 17.10
C ASN A 199 -11.24 -4.40 17.51
N GLN A 200 -9.98 -4.69 17.81
CA GLN A 200 -8.97 -3.70 18.22
C GLN A 200 -8.33 -2.99 17.02
N PHE A 201 -8.21 -3.67 15.90
CA PHE A 201 -7.62 -3.15 14.68
C PHE A 201 -8.53 -3.34 13.48
N ILE A 202 -8.74 -2.31 12.68
CA ILE A 202 -9.59 -2.37 11.50
C ILE A 202 -8.77 -1.98 10.27
N GLU A 203 -8.44 -2.96 9.45
CA GLU A 203 -7.88 -2.68 8.14
C GLU A 203 -9.00 -2.20 7.20
N VAL A 204 -8.83 -1.01 6.60
CA VAL A 204 -9.84 -0.43 5.70
C VAL A 204 -9.25 -0.17 4.33
N MET A 205 -9.81 -0.84 3.32
CA MET A 205 -9.47 -0.63 1.91
C MET A 205 -10.71 -0.28 1.09
N ALA A 206 -10.63 0.76 0.26
CA ALA A 206 -11.76 1.18 -0.58
C ALA A 206 -12.08 0.17 -1.69
N CYS A 207 -11.06 -0.46 -2.26
CA CYS A 207 -11.21 -1.41 -3.36
C CYS A 207 -11.50 -2.83 -2.83
N GLU A 208 -12.31 -3.57 -3.59
CA GLU A 208 -12.53 -5.00 -3.37
C GLU A 208 -11.22 -5.78 -3.56
N ASN A 209 -10.89 -6.69 -2.65
CA ASN A 209 -9.62 -7.43 -2.60
C ASN A 209 -8.36 -6.56 -2.36
N GLY A 210 -8.50 -5.26 -2.07
CA GLY A 210 -7.38 -4.36 -1.84
C GLY A 210 -6.91 -3.62 -3.10
N CYS A 211 -5.72 -3.01 -3.01
CA CYS A 211 -5.15 -2.16 -4.07
C CYS A 211 -4.86 -2.92 -5.37
N ILE A 212 -4.61 -4.23 -5.31
CA ILE A 212 -4.42 -5.08 -6.50
C ILE A 212 -5.62 -5.10 -7.44
N SER A 213 -6.80 -4.72 -6.94
CA SER A 213 -8.04 -4.54 -7.71
C SER A 213 -8.41 -3.08 -7.85
N GLY A 214 -7.44 -2.18 -7.79
CA GLY A 214 -7.63 -0.75 -7.96
C GLY A 214 -8.21 -0.37 -9.32
N PRO A 215 -8.75 0.86 -9.45
CA PRO A 215 -9.49 1.27 -10.66
C PRO A 215 -8.61 1.44 -11.91
N VAL A 216 -7.29 1.52 -11.74
CA VAL A 216 -6.32 1.75 -12.83
C VAL A 216 -5.29 0.62 -12.93
N THR A 217 -5.74 -0.61 -12.66
CA THR A 217 -5.00 -1.85 -12.96
C THR A 217 -5.27 -2.28 -14.40
N ARG A 218 -4.30 -2.97 -15.02
CA ARG A 218 -4.39 -3.43 -16.42
C ARG A 218 -5.02 -4.80 -16.60
N ILE A 219 -5.42 -5.47 -15.53
CA ILE A 219 -6.00 -6.82 -15.56
C ILE A 219 -7.26 -6.89 -14.69
N ASP A 220 -8.11 -7.88 -14.94
CA ASP A 220 -9.30 -8.10 -14.13
C ASP A 220 -8.95 -8.53 -12.69
N LYS A 221 -9.87 -8.26 -11.77
CA LYS A 221 -9.67 -8.46 -10.33
C LYS A 221 -9.32 -9.90 -9.94
N ALA A 222 -9.93 -10.89 -10.59
CA ALA A 222 -9.72 -12.30 -10.24
C ALA A 222 -8.33 -12.75 -10.70
N THR A 223 -7.91 -12.33 -11.89
CA THR A 223 -6.56 -12.57 -12.40
C THR A 223 -5.53 -11.84 -11.56
N ALA A 224 -5.76 -10.56 -11.18
CA ALA A 224 -4.87 -9.80 -10.32
C ALA A 224 -4.60 -10.54 -8.99
N ALA A 225 -5.65 -11.02 -8.33
CA ALA A 225 -5.52 -11.75 -7.07
C ALA A 225 -4.70 -13.04 -7.22
N LYS A 226 -4.94 -13.82 -8.29
CA LYS A 226 -4.18 -15.06 -8.55
C LYS A 226 -2.71 -14.80 -8.82
N VAL A 227 -2.40 -13.82 -9.69
CA VAL A 227 -1.01 -13.46 -10.05
C VAL A 227 -0.28 -12.96 -8.82
N TYR A 228 -0.90 -12.10 -8.03
CA TYR A 228 -0.31 -11.55 -6.82
C TYR A 228 0.01 -12.63 -5.77
N THR A 229 -0.95 -13.52 -5.50
CA THR A 229 -0.74 -14.65 -4.57
C THR A 229 0.39 -15.56 -5.04
N LYS A 230 0.45 -15.86 -6.34
CA LYS A 230 1.53 -16.68 -6.92
C LYS A 230 2.89 -16.01 -6.77
N GLU A 231 2.96 -14.69 -6.99
CA GLU A 231 4.20 -13.93 -6.86
C GLU A 231 4.70 -13.88 -5.41
N LEU A 232 3.81 -13.64 -4.44
CA LEU A 232 4.18 -13.69 -3.02
C LEU A 232 4.70 -15.09 -2.61
N ALA A 233 4.08 -16.16 -3.11
CA ALA A 233 4.54 -17.53 -2.85
C ALA A 233 5.91 -17.80 -3.49
N ARG A 234 6.17 -17.28 -4.70
CA ARG A 234 7.48 -17.36 -5.37
C ARG A 234 8.55 -16.66 -4.53
N MET A 235 8.30 -15.40 -4.11
CA MET A 235 9.20 -14.62 -3.27
C MET A 235 9.51 -15.34 -1.95
N ALA A 236 8.50 -15.92 -1.29
CA ALA A 236 8.69 -16.70 -0.08
C ALA A 236 9.62 -17.90 -0.29
N THR A 237 9.42 -18.62 -1.40
CA THR A 237 10.24 -19.79 -1.74
C THR A 237 11.69 -19.42 -2.05
N GLU A 238 11.92 -18.31 -2.73
CA GLU A 238 13.27 -17.83 -3.08
C GLU A 238 14.04 -17.37 -1.83
N ARG A 239 13.34 -16.66 -0.92
CA ARG A 239 13.96 -16.23 0.36
C ARG A 239 14.30 -17.39 1.29
N ALA A 240 13.52 -18.46 1.27
CA ALA A 240 13.81 -19.66 2.07
C ALA A 240 15.05 -20.45 1.57
N LYS A 241 15.56 -20.14 0.36
CA LYS A 241 16.76 -20.74 -0.22
C LYS A 241 18.04 -19.94 0.02
N LYS A 242 17.92 -18.68 0.43
CA LYS A 242 19.04 -17.80 0.82
C LYS A 242 19.40 -18.02 2.30
#